data_6206cc4639d14bd98f34851e8ab63889
#
_entry.id   6206cc4639d14bd98f34851e8ab63889
#
_cell.length_a   1.000
_cell.length_b   1.000
_cell.length_c   1.000
_cell.angle_alpha   90.00
_cell.angle_beta   90.00
_cell.angle_gamma   90.00
#
_symmetry.space_group_name_H-M   'P 1'
#
loop_
_entity.id
_entity.type
_entity.pdbx_description
1 polymer ?
#
loop_
_entity_poly.entity_id
_entity_poly.type
_entity_poly.pdbx_seq_one_letter_code
_entity_poly.pdbx_strand_id
1 'polypeptide(L)'
;YCKKCLPDHQRILFSGDGYSDEWPVEAEKRGLANNKTTADALPAFVSDKAIALFEETGVLTKAEAQCRYDCKLEKYNKLMNIEATTMVREARRTYRPVITAYATKVAKGLETIRAAGAEAAMQCEQNTLNKLCNGITTINDSIKALDAVHQKAEALDGQEQANVYAHEVVPAMDTLRAAVDAL
;
A
#
# COMPACT_ATOMS: atom_id res chain seq x y z
N TYR A 1 42.48 7.46 5.71
CA TYR A 1 41.48 6.43 6.08
C TYR A 1 40.74 5.94 4.84
N CYS A 2 40.05 6.81 4.06
CA CYS A 2 39.27 6.45 2.89
C CYS A 2 40.00 5.62 1.85
N LYS A 3 41.25 5.95 1.52
CA LYS A 3 42.06 5.20 0.53
C LYS A 3 42.33 3.75 0.93
N LYS A 4 42.29 3.43 2.24
CA LYS A 4 42.45 2.05 2.74
C LYS A 4 41.16 1.28 2.80
N CYS A 5 40.03 1.94 3.10
CA CYS A 5 38.74 1.29 3.31
C CYS A 5 37.89 1.14 2.03
N LEU A 6 38.00 2.10 1.09
CA LEU A 6 37.19 2.07 -0.15
C LEU A 6 37.33 0.79 -0.98
N PRO A 7 38.54 0.21 -1.18
CA PRO A 7 38.67 -1.04 -1.95
C PRO A 7 37.88 -2.20 -1.35
N ASP A 8 37.83 -2.29 -0.01
CA ASP A 8 37.14 -3.38 0.70
C ASP A 8 35.60 -3.22 0.71
N HIS A 9 35.13 -2.01 0.42
CA HIS A 9 33.72 -1.64 0.46
C HIS A 9 33.13 -1.22 -0.88
N GLN A 10 33.79 -1.57 -2.00
CA GLN A 10 33.34 -1.20 -3.35
C GLN A 10 31.90 -1.69 -3.68
N ARG A 11 31.45 -2.75 -3.02
CA ARG A 11 30.10 -3.31 -3.21
C ARG A 11 28.96 -2.32 -2.91
N ILE A 12 29.20 -1.26 -2.12
CA ILE A 12 28.21 -0.24 -1.80
C ILE A 12 28.27 0.98 -2.72
N LEU A 13 29.31 1.07 -3.59
CA LEU A 13 29.47 2.16 -4.53
C LEU A 13 28.75 1.82 -5.84
N PHE A 14 27.85 2.68 -6.25
CA PHE A 14 27.15 2.59 -7.52
C PHE A 14 27.28 3.91 -8.25
N SER A 15 27.77 3.86 -9.49
CA SER A 15 28.03 5.05 -10.32
C SER A 15 26.92 5.33 -11.33
N GLY A 16 25.86 4.52 -11.34
CA GLY A 16 24.69 4.67 -12.19
C GLY A 16 23.56 5.47 -11.52
N ASP A 17 22.40 5.47 -12.16
CA ASP A 17 21.18 6.03 -11.60
C ASP A 17 20.58 5.09 -10.54
N GLY A 18 20.62 5.51 -9.27
CA GLY A 18 20.09 4.74 -8.14
C GLY A 18 18.55 4.60 -8.14
N TYR A 19 17.85 5.32 -9.01
CA TYR A 19 16.39 5.21 -9.19
C TYR A 19 16.00 4.34 -10.39
N SER A 20 16.97 3.86 -11.16
CA SER A 20 16.71 2.96 -12.29
C SER A 20 16.38 1.53 -11.82
N ASP A 21 15.70 0.77 -12.67
CA ASP A 21 15.41 -0.64 -12.43
C ASP A 21 16.67 -1.53 -12.41
N GLU A 22 17.80 -1.01 -12.90
CA GLU A 22 19.09 -1.70 -12.89
C GLU A 22 19.67 -1.79 -11.48
N TRP A 23 19.44 -0.77 -10.63
CA TRP A 23 20.00 -0.74 -9.29
C TRP A 23 19.53 -1.88 -8.38
N PRO A 24 18.23 -2.21 -8.26
CA PRO A 24 17.78 -3.34 -7.47
C PRO A 24 18.44 -4.66 -7.87
N VAL A 25 18.59 -4.91 -9.17
CA VAL A 25 19.23 -6.11 -9.72
C VAL A 25 20.71 -6.16 -9.36
N GLU A 26 21.40 -5.03 -9.51
CA GLU A 26 22.82 -4.93 -9.17
C GLU A 26 23.05 -5.02 -7.65
N ALA A 27 22.18 -4.43 -6.84
CA ALA A 27 22.23 -4.50 -5.39
C ALA A 27 22.08 -5.94 -4.88
N GLU A 28 21.16 -6.70 -5.46
CA GLU A 28 20.97 -8.13 -5.15
C GLU A 28 22.25 -8.94 -5.48
N LYS A 29 22.85 -8.74 -6.65
CA LYS A 29 24.13 -9.38 -7.02
C LYS A 29 25.25 -9.07 -6.03
N ARG A 30 25.24 -7.88 -5.43
CA ARG A 30 26.21 -7.44 -4.42
C ARG A 30 25.87 -7.91 -3.00
N GLY A 31 24.76 -8.62 -2.83
CA GLY A 31 24.28 -9.09 -1.51
C GLY A 31 23.78 -7.97 -0.62
N LEU A 32 23.30 -6.87 -1.19
CA LEU A 32 22.64 -5.78 -0.47
C LEU A 32 21.15 -6.07 -0.35
N ALA A 33 20.58 -5.83 0.84
CA ALA A 33 19.15 -5.98 1.06
C ALA A 33 18.38 -4.86 0.33
N ASN A 34 17.22 -5.21 -0.23
CA ASN A 34 16.28 -4.27 -0.83
C ASN A 34 14.96 -4.28 -0.03
N ASN A 35 15.00 -3.74 1.17
CA ASN A 35 13.85 -3.66 2.07
C ASN A 35 12.96 -2.48 1.66
N LYS A 36 11.86 -2.74 0.97
CA LYS A 36 11.00 -1.72 0.39
C LYS A 36 10.01 -1.09 1.36
N THR A 37 9.72 -1.78 2.47
CA THR A 37 8.75 -1.32 3.46
C THR A 37 9.41 -1.00 4.79
N THR A 38 8.73 -0.19 5.60
CA THR A 38 9.17 0.08 6.99
C THR A 38 9.18 -1.21 7.81
N ALA A 39 8.19 -2.09 7.62
CA ALA A 39 8.11 -3.38 8.31
C ALA A 39 9.33 -4.26 8.01
N ASP A 40 9.80 -4.30 6.76
CA ASP A 40 10.96 -5.09 6.35
C ASP A 40 12.29 -4.47 6.79
N ALA A 41 12.38 -3.14 6.82
CA ALA A 41 13.63 -2.42 7.08
C ALA A 41 13.94 -2.26 8.58
N LEU A 42 12.93 -2.05 9.42
CA LEU A 42 13.13 -1.77 10.85
C LEU A 42 13.85 -2.88 11.61
N PRO A 43 13.63 -4.19 11.38
CA PRO A 43 14.34 -5.25 12.07
C PRO A 43 15.87 -5.17 11.92
N ALA A 44 16.36 -4.65 10.80
CA ALA A 44 17.79 -4.48 10.59
C ALA A 44 18.42 -3.48 11.58
N PHE A 45 17.65 -2.51 12.07
CA PHE A 45 18.11 -1.49 13.03
C PHE A 45 18.41 -2.08 14.42
N VAL A 46 17.72 -3.15 14.81
CA VAL A 46 17.91 -3.85 16.09
C VAL A 46 18.60 -5.20 15.94
N SER A 47 19.20 -5.47 14.77
CA SER A 47 20.03 -6.67 14.58
C SER A 47 21.24 -6.65 15.51
N ASP A 48 21.76 -7.82 15.90
CA ASP A 48 22.94 -7.93 16.77
C ASP A 48 24.12 -7.15 16.20
N LYS A 49 24.29 -7.17 14.88
CA LYS A 49 25.36 -6.41 14.19
C LYS A 49 25.18 -4.90 14.35
N ALA A 50 23.95 -4.39 14.23
CA ALA A 50 23.67 -2.97 14.37
C ALA A 50 23.85 -2.52 15.83
N ILE A 51 23.35 -3.31 16.78
CA ILE A 51 23.51 -3.04 18.22
C ILE A 51 24.98 -3.01 18.61
N ALA A 52 25.77 -4.01 18.21
CA ALA A 52 27.21 -4.04 18.51
C ALA A 52 27.93 -2.79 17.95
N LEU A 53 27.59 -2.38 16.72
CA LEU A 53 28.17 -1.15 16.13
C LEU A 53 27.78 0.10 16.91
N PHE A 54 26.54 0.23 17.34
CA PHE A 54 26.08 1.40 18.11
C PHE A 54 26.78 1.48 19.47
N GLU A 55 26.93 0.36 20.17
CA GLU A 55 27.60 0.31 21.46
C GLU A 55 29.12 0.56 21.33
N GLU A 56 29.79 -0.03 20.33
CA GLU A 56 31.20 0.18 20.04
C GLU A 56 31.54 1.66 19.74
N THR A 57 30.63 2.30 18.99
CA THR A 57 30.81 3.71 18.61
C THR A 57 30.24 4.69 19.63
N GLY A 58 29.59 4.23 20.69
CA GLY A 58 28.98 5.06 21.73
C GLY A 58 27.80 5.90 21.23
N VAL A 59 27.13 5.50 20.13
CA VAL A 59 26.02 6.24 19.53
C VAL A 59 24.70 5.96 20.23
N LEU A 60 24.40 4.68 20.47
CA LEU A 60 23.20 4.22 21.17
C LEU A 60 23.54 3.00 22.03
N THR A 61 22.88 2.88 23.16
CA THR A 61 22.80 1.64 23.91
C THR A 61 21.76 0.71 23.28
N LYS A 62 21.84 -0.57 23.58
CA LYS A 62 20.82 -1.55 23.14
C LYS A 62 19.40 -1.13 23.55
N ALA A 63 19.22 -0.62 24.77
CA ALA A 63 17.92 -0.18 25.25
C ALA A 63 17.36 1.01 24.47
N GLU A 64 18.21 1.98 24.13
CA GLU A 64 17.82 3.14 23.32
C GLU A 64 17.47 2.73 21.87
N ALA A 65 18.25 1.84 21.27
CA ALA A 65 17.96 1.32 19.94
C ALA A 65 16.62 0.57 19.91
N GLN A 66 16.36 -0.28 20.91
CA GLN A 66 15.09 -0.99 21.04
C GLN A 66 13.91 -0.03 21.21
N CYS A 67 14.03 0.95 22.10
CA CYS A 67 12.99 1.96 22.30
C CYS A 67 12.66 2.72 20.99
N ARG A 68 13.68 3.11 20.23
CA ARG A 68 13.48 3.79 18.92
C ARG A 68 12.82 2.88 17.89
N TYR A 69 13.19 1.61 17.88
CA TYR A 69 12.54 0.60 17.03
C TYR A 69 11.05 0.49 17.37
N ASP A 70 10.72 0.28 18.65
CA ASP A 70 9.33 0.12 19.11
C ASP A 70 8.48 1.36 18.78
N CYS A 71 9.00 2.57 19.02
CA CYS A 71 8.32 3.82 18.68
C CYS A 71 8.06 3.98 17.18
N LYS A 72 9.04 3.62 16.33
CA LYS A 72 8.88 3.71 14.88
C LYS A 72 7.88 2.69 14.36
N LEU A 73 7.89 1.49 14.91
CA LEU A 73 6.99 0.40 14.56
C LEU A 73 5.54 0.76 14.94
N GLU A 74 5.35 1.24 16.17
CA GLU A 74 4.03 1.71 16.64
C GLU A 74 3.50 2.85 15.77
N LYS A 75 4.36 3.81 15.41
CA LYS A 75 3.97 4.89 14.51
C LYS A 75 3.53 4.36 13.15
N TYR A 76 4.27 3.41 12.58
CA TYR A 76 3.91 2.79 11.29
C TYR A 76 2.56 2.10 11.37
N ASN A 77 2.35 1.26 12.39
CA ASN A 77 1.10 0.52 12.58
C ASN A 77 -0.09 1.48 12.74
N LYS A 78 0.05 2.54 13.53
CA LYS A 78 -1.00 3.57 13.70
C LYS A 78 -1.33 4.30 12.40
N LEU A 79 -0.31 4.66 11.61
CA LEU A 79 -0.54 5.33 10.32
C LEU A 79 -1.28 4.42 9.34
N MET A 80 -0.84 3.17 9.19
CA MET A 80 -1.49 2.21 8.30
C MET A 80 -2.94 1.93 8.72
N ASN A 81 -3.21 1.82 10.02
CA ASN A 81 -4.56 1.71 10.55
C ASN A 81 -5.44 2.90 10.15
N ILE A 82 -4.95 4.13 10.32
CA ILE A 82 -5.68 5.35 9.97
C ILE A 82 -5.95 5.40 8.46
N GLU A 83 -4.96 5.07 7.64
CA GLU A 83 -5.08 5.08 6.19
C GLU A 83 -6.10 4.07 5.70
N ALA A 84 -6.02 2.80 6.15
CA ALA A 84 -6.98 1.76 5.79
C ALA A 84 -8.41 2.11 6.21
N THR A 85 -8.61 2.53 7.47
CA THR A 85 -9.91 2.96 7.99
C THR A 85 -10.48 4.13 7.20
N THR A 86 -9.64 5.11 6.86
CA THR A 86 -10.06 6.28 6.09
C THR A 86 -10.46 5.89 4.67
N MET A 87 -9.68 5.05 4.00
CA MET A 87 -9.98 4.58 2.65
C MET A 87 -11.31 3.82 2.59
N VAL A 88 -11.55 2.89 3.50
CA VAL A 88 -12.83 2.18 3.62
C VAL A 88 -13.98 3.15 3.86
N ARG A 89 -13.81 4.12 4.75
CA ARG A 89 -14.83 5.12 5.05
C ARG A 89 -15.18 5.96 3.82
N GLU A 90 -14.16 6.46 3.11
CA GLU A 90 -14.38 7.28 1.91
C GLU A 90 -15.03 6.46 0.78
N ALA A 91 -14.60 5.21 0.57
CA ALA A 91 -15.21 4.34 -0.42
C ALA A 91 -16.69 4.08 -0.13
N ARG A 92 -17.06 3.85 1.14
CA ARG A 92 -18.45 3.60 1.56
C ARG A 92 -19.35 4.83 1.54
N ARG A 93 -18.81 5.99 1.98
CA ARG A 93 -19.65 7.17 2.25
C ARG A 93 -19.63 8.19 1.12
N THR A 94 -18.58 8.20 0.31
CA THR A 94 -18.39 9.20 -0.73
C THR A 94 -18.47 8.58 -2.12
N TYR A 95 -17.56 7.68 -2.47
CA TYR A 95 -17.45 7.19 -3.84
C TYR A 95 -18.62 6.29 -4.26
N ARG A 96 -18.92 5.25 -3.48
CA ARG A 96 -20.01 4.33 -3.82
C ARG A 96 -21.37 5.03 -3.96
N PRO A 97 -21.81 5.91 -3.06
CA PRO A 97 -23.08 6.64 -3.23
C PRO A 97 -23.12 7.52 -4.47
N VAL A 98 -22.04 8.20 -4.83
CA VAL A 98 -21.95 9.04 -6.03
C VAL A 98 -22.10 8.19 -7.29
N ILE A 99 -21.39 7.07 -7.37
CA ILE A 99 -21.48 6.14 -8.50
C ILE A 99 -22.89 5.55 -8.63
N THR A 100 -23.48 5.16 -7.49
CA THR A 100 -24.85 4.64 -7.46
C THR A 100 -25.88 5.67 -7.92
N ALA A 101 -25.73 6.93 -7.51
CA ALA A 101 -26.59 8.02 -7.92
C ALA A 101 -26.48 8.28 -9.44
N TYR A 102 -25.26 8.23 -9.98
CA TYR A 102 -25.05 8.36 -11.41
C TYR A 102 -25.61 7.18 -12.19
N ALA A 103 -25.41 5.95 -11.75
CA ALA A 103 -26.00 4.75 -12.34
C ALA A 103 -27.54 4.85 -12.38
N THR A 104 -28.16 5.39 -11.33
CA THR A 104 -29.60 5.62 -11.28
C THR A 104 -30.06 6.64 -12.34
N LYS A 105 -29.28 7.72 -12.58
CA LYS A 105 -29.58 8.70 -13.63
C LYS A 105 -29.50 8.07 -15.02
N VAL A 106 -28.47 7.27 -15.29
CA VAL A 106 -28.29 6.56 -16.55
C VAL A 106 -29.44 5.57 -16.77
N ALA A 107 -29.85 4.80 -15.75
CA ALA A 107 -30.97 3.87 -15.83
C ALA A 107 -32.29 4.57 -16.18
N LYS A 108 -32.60 5.71 -15.55
CA LYS A 108 -33.77 6.54 -15.88
C LYS A 108 -33.70 7.11 -17.31
N GLY A 109 -32.49 7.53 -17.73
CA GLY A 109 -32.24 7.98 -19.11
C GLY A 109 -32.55 6.89 -20.13
N LEU A 110 -32.12 5.65 -19.85
CA LEU A 110 -32.41 4.48 -20.69
C LEU A 110 -33.93 4.21 -20.83
N GLU A 111 -34.69 4.30 -19.76
CA GLU A 111 -36.16 4.17 -19.81
C GLU A 111 -36.78 5.24 -20.70
N THR A 112 -36.33 6.49 -20.61
CA THR A 112 -36.82 7.61 -21.43
C THR A 112 -36.46 7.44 -22.90
N ILE A 113 -35.23 7.01 -23.22
CA ILE A 113 -34.77 6.75 -24.58
C ILE A 113 -35.58 5.60 -25.20
N ARG A 114 -35.84 4.55 -24.42
CA ARG A 114 -36.68 3.42 -24.86
C ARG A 114 -38.09 3.87 -25.18
N ALA A 115 -38.70 4.69 -24.32
CA ALA A 115 -40.05 5.23 -24.56
C ALA A 115 -40.13 6.12 -25.79
N ALA A 116 -39.06 6.80 -26.15
CA ALA A 116 -38.95 7.66 -27.34
C ALA A 116 -38.63 6.88 -28.63
N GLY A 117 -38.38 5.56 -28.59
CA GLY A 117 -38.05 4.73 -29.75
C GLY A 117 -36.64 5.01 -30.34
N ALA A 118 -35.74 5.64 -29.60
CA ALA A 118 -34.41 6.01 -30.08
C ALA A 118 -33.37 4.88 -29.86
N GLU A 119 -33.54 3.77 -30.56
CA GLU A 119 -32.74 2.53 -30.34
C GLU A 119 -31.24 2.69 -30.52
N ALA A 120 -30.80 3.56 -31.42
CA ALA A 120 -29.37 3.78 -31.68
C ALA A 120 -28.59 4.29 -30.45
N ALA A 121 -29.19 5.05 -29.55
CA ALA A 121 -28.57 5.57 -28.33
C ALA A 121 -28.60 4.56 -27.17
N MET A 122 -29.50 3.59 -27.19
CA MET A 122 -29.71 2.64 -26.09
C MET A 122 -28.51 1.79 -25.78
N GLN A 123 -27.79 1.31 -26.79
CA GLN A 123 -26.64 0.41 -26.60
C GLN A 123 -25.49 1.09 -25.85
N CYS A 124 -25.22 2.36 -26.14
CA CYS A 124 -24.16 3.13 -25.47
C CYS A 124 -24.48 3.32 -23.98
N GLU A 125 -25.72 3.75 -23.67
CA GLU A 125 -26.14 3.98 -22.29
C GLU A 125 -26.25 2.67 -21.50
N GLN A 126 -26.67 1.58 -22.15
CA GLN A 126 -26.69 0.25 -21.53
C GLN A 126 -25.28 -0.22 -21.16
N ASN A 127 -24.29 -0.01 -22.04
CA ASN A 127 -22.89 -0.33 -21.75
C ASN A 127 -22.35 0.49 -20.56
N THR A 128 -22.70 1.77 -20.52
CA THR A 128 -22.35 2.66 -19.40
C THR A 128 -22.96 2.16 -18.09
N LEU A 129 -24.25 1.82 -18.09
CA LEU A 129 -24.92 1.28 -16.91
C LEU A 129 -24.29 -0.02 -16.43
N ASN A 130 -24.00 -0.93 -17.35
CA ASN A 130 -23.36 -2.20 -17.04
C ASN A 130 -21.97 -1.98 -16.41
N LYS A 131 -21.16 -1.04 -16.97
CA LYS A 131 -19.85 -0.68 -16.41
C LYS A 131 -19.99 -0.18 -14.97
N LEU A 132 -20.92 0.74 -14.72
CA LEU A 132 -21.17 1.30 -13.39
C LEU A 132 -21.63 0.21 -12.39
N CYS A 133 -22.57 -0.65 -12.78
CA CYS A 133 -23.05 -1.73 -11.92
C CYS A 133 -21.95 -2.73 -11.56
N ASN A 134 -21.15 -3.14 -12.54
CA ASN A 134 -20.00 -4.01 -12.30
C ASN A 134 -18.97 -3.34 -11.37
N GLY A 135 -18.68 -2.07 -11.59
CA GLY A 135 -17.76 -1.30 -10.76
C GLY A 135 -18.23 -1.18 -9.31
N ILE A 136 -19.52 -0.95 -9.06
CA ILE A 136 -20.10 -0.93 -7.72
C ILE A 136 -19.88 -2.28 -7.02
N THR A 137 -20.06 -3.39 -7.73
CA THR A 137 -19.83 -4.74 -7.21
C THR A 137 -18.35 -4.92 -6.83
N THR A 138 -17.44 -4.59 -7.77
CA THR A 138 -15.99 -4.67 -7.54
C THR A 138 -15.55 -3.84 -6.35
N ILE A 139 -16.04 -2.60 -6.22
CA ILE A 139 -15.73 -1.74 -5.06
C ILE A 139 -16.24 -2.37 -3.76
N ASN A 140 -17.46 -2.90 -3.73
CA ASN A 140 -17.99 -3.55 -2.53
C ASN A 140 -17.17 -4.76 -2.11
N ASP A 141 -16.73 -5.58 -3.04
CA ASP A 141 -15.94 -6.77 -2.76
C ASP A 141 -14.52 -6.39 -2.31
N SER A 142 -13.92 -5.36 -2.92
CA SER A 142 -12.63 -4.80 -2.47
C SER A 142 -12.72 -4.20 -1.06
N ILE A 143 -13.83 -3.52 -0.71
CA ILE A 143 -14.07 -3.03 0.65
C ILE A 143 -14.12 -4.18 1.65
N LYS A 144 -14.84 -5.27 1.35
CA LYS A 144 -14.92 -6.43 2.24
C LYS A 144 -13.56 -7.11 2.41
N ALA A 145 -12.80 -7.25 1.32
CA ALA A 145 -11.46 -7.82 1.36
C ALA A 145 -10.53 -6.98 2.23
N LEU A 146 -10.53 -5.65 2.04
CA LEU A 146 -9.71 -4.74 2.86
C LEU A 146 -10.13 -4.79 4.34
N ASP A 147 -11.43 -4.77 4.66
CA ASP A 147 -11.90 -4.90 6.04
C ASP A 147 -11.41 -6.20 6.69
N ALA A 148 -11.46 -7.33 5.98
CA ALA A 148 -11.05 -8.62 6.53
C ALA A 148 -9.55 -8.65 6.90
N VAL A 149 -8.68 -8.17 6.00
CA VAL A 149 -7.23 -8.12 6.28
C VAL A 149 -6.88 -7.05 7.31
N HIS A 150 -7.62 -5.94 7.34
CA HIS A 150 -7.45 -4.89 8.34
C HIS A 150 -7.81 -5.40 9.75
N GLN A 151 -8.95 -6.09 9.91
CA GLN A 151 -9.31 -6.72 11.18
C GLN A 151 -8.29 -7.77 11.64
N LYS A 152 -7.70 -8.53 10.71
CA LYS A 152 -6.59 -9.45 11.01
C LYS A 152 -5.39 -8.67 11.56
N ALA A 153 -5.03 -7.54 10.97
CA ALA A 153 -3.94 -6.70 11.44
C ALA A 153 -4.23 -6.10 12.82
N GLU A 154 -5.46 -5.66 13.09
CA GLU A 154 -5.85 -5.09 14.39
C GLU A 154 -5.81 -6.10 15.55
N ALA A 155 -5.90 -7.41 15.24
CA ALA A 155 -5.80 -8.48 16.24
C ALA A 155 -4.35 -8.83 16.63
N LEU A 156 -3.37 -8.22 15.98
CA LEU A 156 -1.93 -8.45 16.17
C LEU A 156 -1.29 -7.19 16.78
N ASP A 157 -0.05 -7.33 17.21
CA ASP A 157 0.77 -6.22 17.70
C ASP A 157 2.21 -6.25 17.14
N GLY A 158 2.97 -5.20 17.44
CA GLY A 158 4.38 -5.11 17.13
C GLY A 158 4.73 -5.41 15.66
N GLN A 159 5.75 -6.23 15.47
CA GLN A 159 6.28 -6.57 14.14
C GLN A 159 5.31 -7.42 13.31
N GLU A 160 4.57 -8.33 13.94
CA GLU A 160 3.61 -9.17 13.23
C GLU A 160 2.48 -8.32 12.63
N GLN A 161 1.99 -7.35 13.38
CA GLN A 161 1.02 -6.37 12.91
C GLN A 161 1.57 -5.58 11.72
N ALA A 162 2.81 -5.08 11.81
CA ALA A 162 3.45 -4.32 10.75
C ALA A 162 3.60 -5.15 9.46
N ASN A 163 3.94 -6.43 9.58
CA ASN A 163 4.06 -7.32 8.44
C ASN A 163 2.72 -7.51 7.72
N VAL A 164 1.63 -7.71 8.48
CA VAL A 164 0.29 -7.82 7.88
C VAL A 164 -0.13 -6.49 7.22
N TYR A 165 0.16 -5.34 7.84
CA TYR A 165 -0.08 -4.05 7.19
C TYR A 165 0.69 -3.93 5.87
N ALA A 166 1.99 -4.23 5.87
CA ALA A 166 2.83 -4.08 4.69
C ALA A 166 2.46 -5.02 3.54
N HIS A 167 2.17 -6.28 3.86
CA HIS A 167 2.08 -7.33 2.84
C HIS A 167 0.65 -7.78 2.51
N GLU A 168 -0.34 -7.41 3.32
CA GLU A 168 -1.74 -7.77 3.08
C GLU A 168 -2.64 -6.53 2.98
N VAL A 169 -2.55 -5.59 3.93
CA VAL A 169 -3.44 -4.43 3.96
C VAL A 169 -3.11 -3.44 2.84
N VAL A 170 -1.84 -3.07 2.66
CA VAL A 170 -1.44 -2.12 1.60
C VAL A 170 -1.82 -2.63 0.21
N PRO A 171 -1.56 -3.89 -0.20
CA PRO A 171 -2.04 -4.42 -1.48
C PRO A 171 -3.57 -4.43 -1.62
N ALA A 172 -4.30 -4.66 -0.53
CA ALA A 172 -5.76 -4.57 -0.55
C ALA A 172 -6.26 -3.12 -0.72
N MET A 173 -5.56 -2.15 -0.13
CA MET A 173 -5.81 -0.72 -0.35
C MET A 173 -5.59 -0.33 -1.81
N ASP A 174 -4.50 -0.80 -2.43
CA ASP A 174 -4.21 -0.56 -3.84
C ASP A 174 -5.29 -1.16 -4.74
N THR A 175 -5.78 -2.35 -4.40
CA THR A 175 -6.88 -3.00 -5.13
C THR A 175 -8.17 -2.19 -5.04
N LEU A 176 -8.52 -1.70 -3.86
CA LEU A 176 -9.70 -0.85 -3.69
C LEU A 176 -9.55 0.47 -4.44
N ARG A 177 -8.36 1.07 -4.40
CA ARG A 177 -8.07 2.29 -5.16
C ARG A 177 -8.24 2.08 -6.65
N ALA A 178 -7.63 1.03 -7.20
CA ALA A 178 -7.76 0.70 -8.62
C ALA A 178 -9.21 0.47 -9.04
N ALA A 179 -10.03 -0.16 -8.18
CA ALA A 179 -11.46 -0.36 -8.44
C ALA A 179 -12.25 0.95 -8.52
N VAL A 180 -11.90 1.95 -7.70
CA VAL A 180 -12.52 3.29 -7.73
C VAL A 180 -12.03 4.10 -8.93
N ASP A 181 -10.71 4.11 -9.19
CA ASP A 181 -10.10 4.88 -10.27
C ASP A 181 -10.52 4.39 -11.69
N ALA A 182 -11.04 3.16 -11.81
CA ALA A 182 -11.52 2.57 -13.08
C ALA A 182 -12.91 3.08 -13.53
N LEU A 183 -13.61 3.83 -12.69
CA LEU A 183 -14.96 4.33 -12.94
C LEU A 183 -15.00 5.81 -13.22
#